data_8fa6870d7ba27e1c2dc8f67633f351a6
#
_entry.id   8fa6870d7ba27e1c2dc8f67633f351a6
#
_cell.length_a   1.000
_cell.length_b   1.000
_cell.length_c   1.000
_cell.angle_alpha   90.00
_cell.angle_beta   90.00
_cell.angle_gamma   90.00
#
_symmetry.space_group_name_H-M   'P 1'
#
loop_
_entity.id
_entity.type
_entity.pdbx_description
1 polymer ?
#
loop_
_entity_poly.entity_id
_entity_poly.type
_entity_poly.pdbx_seq_one_letter_code
_entity_poly.pdbx_strand_id
1 'polypeptide(L)'
;MFRAESKAGTELGRLACSTLKSGGLVGDEIVNGIVANRISEADCANGFLLDGYPRTLPQAMHFSALLERRGLPDPIVVHLDVAERVLVERLTARRQCPQCLRIYNVLSQPPRAAGRCDDDGAVLTTREDDREAVIRDRLRAYREVTDPILKWYGKPVVQEVDGAAAPEQVARAIEQAVAQAATLQEVRR
;
A
#
# COMPACT_ATOMS: atom_id res chain seq x y z
N MET A 1 4.78 -3.27 -8.43
CA MET A 1 4.33 -4.38 -9.32
C MET A 1 3.86 -3.87 -10.69
N PHE A 2 2.75 -3.13 -10.85
CA PHE A 2 2.25 -2.69 -12.17
C PHE A 2 3.28 -2.05 -13.10
N ARG A 3 4.11 -1.12 -12.58
CA ARG A 3 5.15 -0.49 -13.40
C ARG A 3 6.24 -1.47 -13.86
N ALA A 4 6.57 -2.46 -13.03
CA ALA A 4 7.54 -3.50 -13.37
C ALA A 4 6.97 -4.44 -14.44
N GLU A 5 5.73 -4.92 -14.27
CA GLU A 5 5.02 -5.75 -15.24
C GLU A 5 4.84 -5.05 -16.60
N SER A 6 4.47 -3.75 -16.55
CA SER A 6 4.36 -2.93 -17.77
C SER A 6 5.71 -2.78 -18.47
N LYS A 7 6.80 -2.58 -17.72
CA LYS A 7 8.16 -2.47 -18.26
C LYS A 7 8.68 -3.80 -18.81
N ALA A 8 8.32 -4.91 -18.15
CA ALA A 8 8.67 -6.26 -18.60
C ALA A 8 7.85 -6.72 -19.82
N GLY A 9 6.78 -5.98 -20.21
CA GLY A 9 5.96 -6.29 -21.38
C GLY A 9 5.12 -7.56 -21.22
N THR A 10 4.82 -7.98 -19.99
CA THR A 10 3.96 -9.15 -19.75
C THR A 10 2.54 -8.88 -20.25
N GLU A 11 1.78 -9.92 -20.54
CA GLU A 11 0.39 -9.79 -21.00
C GLU A 11 -0.47 -9.01 -19.98
N LEU A 12 -0.37 -9.37 -18.69
CA LEU A 12 -1.06 -8.67 -17.61
C LEU A 12 -0.59 -7.22 -17.47
N GLY A 13 0.71 -6.96 -17.63
CA GLY A 13 1.27 -5.61 -17.62
C GLY A 13 0.76 -4.75 -18.78
N ARG A 14 0.61 -5.33 -19.98
CA ARG A 14 0.03 -4.63 -21.15
C ARG A 14 -1.44 -4.31 -20.95
N LEU A 15 -2.23 -5.26 -20.43
CA LEU A 15 -3.65 -5.06 -20.11
C LEU A 15 -3.83 -3.97 -19.05
N ALA A 16 -3.08 -4.03 -17.95
CA ALA A 16 -3.11 -3.01 -16.91
C ALA A 16 -2.74 -1.62 -17.47
N CYS A 17 -1.70 -1.53 -18.30
CA CYS A 17 -1.25 -0.28 -18.89
C CYS A 17 -2.28 0.31 -19.85
N SER A 18 -2.92 -0.53 -20.71
CA SER A 18 -3.96 -0.08 -21.63
C SER A 18 -5.18 0.47 -20.89
N THR A 19 -5.62 -0.21 -19.85
CA THR A 19 -6.73 0.23 -18.99
C THR A 19 -6.42 1.56 -18.28
N LEU A 20 -5.23 1.71 -17.71
CA LEU A 20 -4.81 2.96 -17.08
C LEU A 20 -4.71 4.13 -18.07
N LYS A 21 -4.22 3.88 -19.30
CA LYS A 21 -4.13 4.91 -20.35
C LYS A 21 -5.51 5.38 -20.84
N SER A 22 -6.51 4.49 -20.83
CA SER A 22 -7.89 4.85 -21.15
C SER A 22 -8.65 5.51 -19.99
N GLY A 23 -7.99 5.73 -18.83
CA GLY A 23 -8.62 6.31 -17.64
C GLY A 23 -9.51 5.33 -16.85
N GLY A 24 -9.46 4.03 -17.20
CA GLY A 24 -10.21 2.99 -16.52
C GLY A 24 -9.53 2.49 -15.23
N LEU A 25 -10.31 1.78 -14.41
CA LEU A 25 -9.78 1.03 -13.27
C LEU A 25 -9.31 -0.35 -13.74
N VAL A 26 -8.13 -0.75 -13.30
CA VAL A 26 -7.62 -2.10 -13.56
C VAL A 26 -8.49 -3.10 -12.78
N GLY A 27 -9.12 -4.03 -13.51
CA GLY A 27 -10.02 -5.02 -12.91
C GLY A 27 -9.29 -5.94 -11.92
N ASP A 28 -10.04 -6.43 -10.93
CA ASP A 28 -9.51 -7.29 -9.85
C ASP A 28 -8.81 -8.54 -10.40
N GLU A 29 -9.28 -9.11 -11.51
CA GLU A 29 -8.68 -10.29 -12.14
C GLU A 29 -7.24 -10.04 -12.59
N ILE A 30 -6.97 -8.88 -13.22
CA ILE A 30 -5.63 -8.49 -13.66
C ILE A 30 -4.71 -8.27 -12.46
N VAL A 31 -5.22 -7.57 -11.43
CA VAL A 31 -4.47 -7.31 -10.19
C VAL A 31 -4.12 -8.62 -9.50
N ASN A 32 -5.09 -9.51 -9.34
CA ASN A 32 -4.94 -10.81 -8.73
C ASN A 32 -3.91 -11.68 -9.48
N GLY A 33 -3.95 -11.66 -10.81
CA GLY A 33 -2.99 -12.37 -11.66
C GLY A 33 -1.56 -11.86 -11.47
N ILE A 34 -1.36 -10.54 -11.42
CA ILE A 34 -0.04 -9.93 -11.18
C ILE A 34 0.49 -10.30 -9.80
N VAL A 35 -0.36 -10.28 -8.76
CA VAL A 35 0.03 -10.68 -7.41
C VAL A 35 0.38 -12.16 -7.37
N ALA A 36 -0.45 -13.03 -7.95
CA ALA A 36 -0.21 -14.48 -7.98
C ALA A 36 1.12 -14.82 -8.67
N ASN A 37 1.46 -14.16 -9.78
CA ASN A 37 2.73 -14.33 -10.46
C ASN A 37 3.89 -13.86 -9.58
N ARG A 38 3.77 -12.65 -8.99
CA ARG A 38 4.84 -12.07 -8.17
C ARG A 38 5.20 -12.90 -6.95
N ILE A 39 4.22 -13.41 -6.20
CA ILE A 39 4.48 -14.24 -5.03
C ILE A 39 4.95 -15.66 -5.37
N SER A 40 5.00 -16.01 -6.67
CA SER A 40 5.58 -17.28 -7.16
C SER A 40 7.07 -17.18 -7.44
N GLU A 41 7.65 -15.99 -7.42
CA GLU A 41 9.07 -15.80 -7.72
C GLU A 41 9.92 -16.28 -6.54
N ALA A 42 11.16 -16.72 -6.84
CA ALA A 42 12.03 -17.37 -5.87
C ALA A 42 12.38 -16.48 -4.66
N ASP A 43 12.45 -15.16 -4.85
CA ASP A 43 12.72 -14.21 -3.76
C ASP A 43 11.56 -14.08 -2.76
N CYS A 44 10.36 -14.56 -3.11
CA CYS A 44 9.20 -14.63 -2.22
C CYS A 44 9.11 -15.92 -1.38
N ALA A 45 10.03 -16.88 -1.60
CA ALA A 45 9.99 -18.18 -0.93
C ALA A 45 10.09 -18.07 0.61
N ASN A 46 10.81 -17.07 1.12
CA ASN A 46 10.97 -16.82 2.56
C ASN A 46 9.96 -15.82 3.14
N GLY A 47 8.95 -15.43 2.36
CA GLY A 47 7.92 -14.47 2.73
C GLY A 47 7.93 -13.24 1.83
N PHE A 48 6.90 -12.44 1.95
CA PHE A 48 6.71 -11.22 1.18
C PHE A 48 5.84 -10.22 1.94
N LEU A 49 5.92 -8.96 1.54
CA LEU A 49 5.09 -7.88 2.02
C LEU A 49 4.32 -7.29 0.84
N LEU A 50 3.00 -7.13 1.00
CA LEU A 50 2.14 -6.47 0.03
C LEU A 50 1.69 -5.11 0.59
N ASP A 51 1.97 -4.04 -0.16
CA ASP A 51 1.51 -2.70 0.14
C ASP A 51 0.46 -2.28 -0.87
N GLY A 52 -0.73 -1.93 -0.37
CA GLY A 52 -1.85 -1.51 -1.19
C GLY A 52 -2.56 -2.64 -1.95
N TYR A 53 -2.46 -3.88 -1.47
CA TYR A 53 -3.23 -5.03 -1.90
C TYR A 53 -3.46 -5.97 -0.71
N PRO A 54 -4.68 -6.57 -0.55
CA PRO A 54 -5.91 -6.32 -1.32
C PRO A 54 -6.50 -4.93 -1.03
N ARG A 55 -7.30 -4.41 -1.98
CA ARG A 55 -8.07 -3.15 -1.82
C ARG A 55 -9.57 -3.34 -1.93
N THR A 56 -10.01 -4.51 -2.33
CA THR A 56 -11.43 -4.88 -2.44
C THR A 56 -11.68 -6.21 -1.74
N LEU A 57 -12.91 -6.44 -1.30
CA LEU A 57 -13.26 -7.72 -0.68
C LEU A 57 -13.07 -8.91 -1.64
N PRO A 58 -13.42 -8.83 -2.94
CA PRO A 58 -13.12 -9.90 -3.89
C PRO A 58 -11.61 -10.21 -4.01
N GLN A 59 -10.74 -9.18 -3.98
CA GLN A 59 -9.29 -9.40 -3.94
C GLN A 59 -8.87 -10.13 -2.66
N ALA A 60 -9.41 -9.76 -1.49
CA ALA A 60 -9.08 -10.40 -0.23
C ALA A 60 -9.49 -11.89 -0.23
N MET A 61 -10.69 -12.19 -0.70
CA MET A 61 -11.18 -13.57 -0.86
C MET A 61 -10.29 -14.39 -1.82
N HIS A 62 -9.94 -13.80 -2.97
CA HIS A 62 -9.05 -14.44 -3.95
C HIS A 62 -7.68 -14.72 -3.34
N PHE A 63 -7.13 -13.75 -2.60
CA PHE A 63 -5.82 -13.89 -1.97
C PHE A 63 -5.79 -14.97 -0.89
N SER A 64 -6.80 -15.03 -0.02
CA SER A 64 -6.93 -16.10 0.98
C SER A 64 -6.98 -17.48 0.32
N ALA A 65 -7.80 -17.64 -0.73
CA ALA A 65 -7.86 -18.89 -1.49
C ALA A 65 -6.54 -19.22 -2.22
N LEU A 66 -5.78 -18.21 -2.64
CA LEU A 66 -4.46 -18.40 -3.25
C LEU A 66 -3.44 -18.90 -2.23
N LEU A 67 -3.41 -18.34 -1.01
CA LEU A 67 -2.54 -18.79 0.08
C LEU A 67 -2.86 -20.23 0.48
N GLU A 68 -4.14 -20.55 0.68
CA GLU A 68 -4.61 -21.90 1.01
C GLU A 68 -4.16 -22.94 -0.03
N ARG A 69 -4.39 -22.67 -1.34
CA ARG A 69 -3.94 -23.57 -2.43
C ARG A 69 -2.43 -23.79 -2.46
N ARG A 70 -1.66 -22.86 -1.92
CA ARG A 70 -0.19 -22.95 -1.85
C ARG A 70 0.34 -23.51 -0.54
N GLY A 71 -0.54 -23.85 0.40
CA GLY A 71 -0.16 -24.29 1.73
C GLY A 71 0.57 -23.20 2.53
N LEU A 72 0.34 -21.93 2.20
CA LEU A 72 0.89 -20.79 2.93
C LEU A 72 -0.02 -20.42 4.10
N PRO A 73 0.53 -19.86 5.18
CA PRO A 73 -0.27 -19.41 6.32
C PRO A 73 -1.18 -18.25 5.95
N ASP A 74 -2.19 -18.00 6.79
CA ASP A 74 -2.99 -16.79 6.72
C ASP A 74 -2.09 -15.55 6.75
N PRO A 75 -2.48 -14.45 6.08
CA PRO A 75 -1.68 -13.24 6.09
C PRO A 75 -1.70 -12.59 7.48
N ILE A 76 -0.65 -11.86 7.82
CA ILE A 76 -0.69 -10.87 8.91
C ILE A 76 -1.08 -9.54 8.27
N VAL A 77 -2.23 -9.01 8.63
CA VAL A 77 -2.74 -7.72 8.12
C VAL A 77 -2.39 -6.63 9.12
N VAL A 78 -1.54 -5.70 8.74
CA VAL A 78 -1.24 -4.52 9.56
C VAL A 78 -2.09 -3.36 9.06
N HIS A 79 -3.00 -2.90 9.91
CA HIS A 79 -3.83 -1.71 9.67
C HIS A 79 -3.23 -0.51 10.39
N LEU A 80 -2.77 0.48 9.63
CA LEU A 80 -2.32 1.74 10.18
C LEU A 80 -3.53 2.65 10.38
N ASP A 81 -4.00 2.78 11.61
CA ASP A 81 -5.10 3.68 11.95
C ASP A 81 -4.59 5.11 12.05
N VAL A 82 -5.20 6.01 11.28
CA VAL A 82 -4.87 7.43 11.26
C VAL A 82 -6.15 8.24 11.08
N ALA A 83 -6.40 9.18 11.98
CA ALA A 83 -7.54 10.08 11.86
C ALA A 83 -7.53 10.84 10.52
N GLU A 84 -8.69 10.95 9.86
CA GLU A 84 -8.83 11.60 8.55
C GLU A 84 -8.19 12.99 8.50
N ARG A 85 -8.38 13.79 9.55
CA ARG A 85 -7.78 15.13 9.65
C ARG A 85 -6.26 15.09 9.50
N VAL A 86 -5.60 14.12 10.15
CA VAL A 86 -4.13 13.96 10.08
C VAL A 86 -3.70 13.50 8.70
N LEU A 87 -4.48 12.60 8.05
CA LEU A 87 -4.22 12.17 6.69
C LEU A 87 -4.31 13.33 5.69
N VAL A 88 -5.37 14.14 5.78
CA VAL A 88 -5.53 15.32 4.92
C VAL A 88 -4.36 16.28 5.11
N GLU A 89 -4.01 16.60 6.36
CA GLU A 89 -2.88 17.48 6.69
C GLU A 89 -1.55 16.94 6.12
N ARG A 90 -1.25 15.65 6.34
CA ARG A 90 -0.02 15.03 5.84
C ARG A 90 0.05 15.02 4.31
N LEU A 91 -1.05 14.69 3.64
CA LEU A 91 -1.09 14.57 2.18
C LEU A 91 -1.05 15.94 1.48
N THR A 92 -1.74 16.95 1.99
CA THR A 92 -1.68 18.33 1.45
C THR A 92 -0.31 18.97 1.65
N ALA A 93 0.42 18.57 2.70
CA ALA A 93 1.78 19.02 2.97
C ALA A 93 2.85 18.29 2.14
N ARG A 94 2.50 17.23 1.40
CA ARG A 94 3.45 16.45 0.61
C ARG A 94 3.93 17.23 -0.60
N ARG A 95 5.21 17.10 -0.87
CA ARG A 95 5.87 17.63 -2.08
C ARG A 95 6.71 16.52 -2.71
N GLN A 96 6.85 16.56 -4.02
CA GLN A 96 7.66 15.59 -4.75
C GLN A 96 8.62 16.31 -5.70
N CYS A 97 9.85 15.82 -5.76
CA CYS A 97 10.78 16.22 -6.80
C CYS A 97 10.36 15.59 -8.14
N PRO A 98 10.19 16.38 -9.22
CA PRO A 98 9.81 15.83 -10.52
C PRO A 98 10.94 15.05 -11.20
N GLN A 99 12.19 15.23 -10.79
CA GLN A 99 13.37 14.58 -11.39
C GLN A 99 13.73 13.27 -10.66
N CYS A 100 14.11 13.33 -9.38
CA CYS A 100 14.53 12.15 -8.62
C CYS A 100 13.39 11.42 -7.91
N LEU A 101 12.15 11.97 -7.95
CA LEU A 101 10.94 11.44 -7.31
C LEU A 101 10.99 11.42 -5.78
N ARG A 102 11.99 12.03 -5.15
CA ARG A 102 12.10 12.15 -3.70
C ARG A 102 10.88 12.88 -3.14
N ILE A 103 10.38 12.36 -2.03
CA ILE A 103 9.20 12.89 -1.35
C ILE A 103 9.64 13.67 -0.12
N TYR A 104 9.01 14.82 0.08
CA TYR A 104 9.16 15.68 1.26
C TYR A 104 7.80 15.94 1.88
N ASN A 105 7.80 16.30 3.13
CA ASN A 105 6.62 16.85 3.80
C ASN A 105 7.01 18.19 4.43
N VAL A 106 6.35 19.26 4.01
CA VAL A 106 6.71 20.62 4.46
C VAL A 106 6.47 20.87 5.95
N LEU A 107 5.69 20.01 6.63
CA LEU A 107 5.42 20.11 8.06
C LEU A 107 6.38 19.26 8.91
N SER A 108 6.66 18.02 8.48
CA SER A 108 7.39 17.03 9.28
C SER A 108 8.81 16.72 8.77
N GLN A 109 9.03 16.82 7.46
CA GLN A 109 10.32 16.53 6.81
C GLN A 109 10.56 17.51 5.68
N PRO A 110 10.73 18.81 5.97
CA PRO A 110 10.94 19.83 4.95
C PRO A 110 12.30 19.65 4.26
N PRO A 111 12.43 20.12 3.01
CA PRO A 111 13.74 20.20 2.36
C PRO A 111 14.63 21.24 3.07
N ARG A 112 15.94 21.15 2.90
CA ARG A 112 16.92 22.10 3.46
C ARG A 112 16.72 23.52 2.92
N ALA A 113 16.45 23.62 1.63
CA ALA A 113 16.06 24.88 0.99
C ALA A 113 14.58 24.84 0.62
N ALA A 114 13.81 25.82 1.09
CA ALA A 114 12.36 25.85 0.88
C ALA A 114 11.99 25.69 -0.60
N GLY A 115 11.13 24.70 -0.90
CA GLY A 115 10.62 24.42 -2.23
C GLY A 115 11.61 23.81 -3.21
N ARG A 116 12.81 23.39 -2.78
CA ARG A 116 13.82 22.75 -3.63
C ARG A 116 14.23 21.38 -3.13
N CYS A 117 14.53 20.49 -4.07
CA CYS A 117 15.04 19.16 -3.78
C CYS A 117 16.47 19.23 -3.25
N ASP A 118 16.76 18.46 -2.19
CA ASP A 118 18.10 18.41 -1.57
C ASP A 118 19.12 17.68 -2.43
N ASP A 119 18.67 16.80 -3.35
CA ASP A 119 19.55 15.94 -4.16
C ASP A 119 19.93 16.60 -5.49
N ASP A 120 19.00 17.29 -6.15
CA ASP A 120 19.18 17.82 -7.51
C ASP A 120 18.82 19.31 -7.66
N GLY A 121 18.33 19.97 -6.60
CA GLY A 121 17.95 21.38 -6.59
C GLY A 121 16.67 21.71 -7.37
N ALA A 122 16.00 20.73 -7.96
CA ALA A 122 14.76 20.95 -8.72
C ALA A 122 13.65 21.54 -7.85
N VAL A 123 12.77 22.31 -8.47
CA VAL A 123 11.60 22.86 -7.78
C VAL A 123 10.64 21.74 -7.44
N LEU A 124 10.26 21.64 -6.15
CA LEU A 124 9.31 20.67 -5.68
C LEU A 124 7.90 20.99 -6.13
N THR A 125 7.14 19.96 -6.49
CA THR A 125 5.77 20.08 -6.95
C THR A 125 4.79 19.36 -6.03
N THR A 126 3.54 19.83 -6.00
CA THR A 126 2.43 19.09 -5.40
C THR A 126 1.90 18.12 -6.45
N ARG A 127 1.65 16.87 -6.06
CA ARG A 127 1.04 15.88 -6.95
C ARG A 127 -0.44 16.25 -7.21
N GLU A 128 -0.95 15.88 -8.38
CA GLU A 128 -2.35 16.09 -8.73
C GLU A 128 -3.31 15.40 -7.75
N ASP A 129 -2.93 14.21 -7.27
CA ASP A 129 -3.70 13.40 -6.33
C ASP A 129 -3.57 13.86 -4.86
N ASP A 130 -2.80 14.93 -4.59
CA ASP A 130 -2.65 15.56 -3.26
C ASP A 130 -3.48 16.83 -3.10
N ARG A 131 -4.39 17.12 -4.03
CA ARG A 131 -5.40 18.16 -3.86
C ARG A 131 -6.43 17.70 -2.83
N GLU A 132 -6.82 18.59 -1.91
CA GLU A 132 -7.68 18.22 -0.76
C GLU A 132 -8.97 17.51 -1.19
N ALA A 133 -9.64 17.98 -2.24
CA ALA A 133 -10.85 17.35 -2.75
C ALA A 133 -10.59 15.90 -3.18
N VAL A 134 -9.50 15.65 -3.92
CA VAL A 134 -9.11 14.31 -4.38
C VAL A 134 -8.75 13.42 -3.21
N ILE A 135 -8.05 13.97 -2.19
CA ILE A 135 -7.74 13.23 -0.95
C ILE A 135 -9.03 12.79 -0.26
N ARG A 136 -10.00 13.67 -0.10
CA ARG A 136 -11.27 13.35 0.56
C ARG A 136 -12.06 12.29 -0.20
N ASP A 137 -12.08 12.35 -1.53
CA ASP A 137 -12.71 11.32 -2.37
C ASP A 137 -12.02 9.96 -2.22
N ARG A 138 -10.69 9.93 -2.18
CA ARG A 138 -9.91 8.71 -1.93
C ARG A 138 -10.18 8.13 -0.54
N LEU A 139 -10.27 8.95 0.49
CA LEU A 139 -10.59 8.50 1.86
C LEU A 139 -12.02 7.96 1.96
N ARG A 140 -12.97 8.54 1.23
CA ARG A 140 -14.33 8.01 1.13
C ARG A 140 -14.33 6.64 0.47
N ALA A 141 -13.69 6.51 -0.70
CA ALA A 141 -13.58 5.25 -1.41
C ALA A 141 -12.88 4.18 -0.55
N TYR A 142 -11.84 4.54 0.20
CA TYR A 142 -11.18 3.63 1.14
C TYR A 142 -12.18 3.06 2.16
N ARG A 143 -12.96 3.92 2.82
CA ARG A 143 -13.96 3.49 3.82
C ARG A 143 -15.03 2.57 3.23
N GLU A 144 -15.49 2.87 2.02
CA GLU A 144 -16.56 2.10 1.38
C GLU A 144 -16.08 0.76 0.85
N VAL A 145 -14.86 0.69 0.32
CA VAL A 145 -14.37 -0.47 -0.43
C VAL A 145 -13.31 -1.27 0.32
N THR A 146 -12.44 -0.60 1.09
CA THR A 146 -11.27 -1.25 1.71
C THR A 146 -11.52 -1.61 3.19
N ASP A 147 -12.21 -0.78 3.97
CA ASP A 147 -12.52 -1.10 5.36
C ASP A 147 -13.27 -2.44 5.55
N PRO A 148 -14.17 -2.87 4.64
CA PRO A 148 -14.79 -4.20 4.73
C PRO A 148 -13.81 -5.35 4.79
N ILE A 149 -12.58 -5.19 4.25
CA ILE A 149 -11.52 -6.20 4.28
C ILE A 149 -11.07 -6.46 5.72
N LEU A 150 -10.97 -5.43 6.55
CA LEU A 150 -10.60 -5.56 7.96
C LEU A 150 -11.59 -6.43 8.74
N LYS A 151 -12.87 -6.29 8.41
CA LYS A 151 -13.95 -7.14 8.97
C LYS A 151 -13.87 -8.56 8.45
N TRP A 152 -13.52 -8.74 7.16
CA TRP A 152 -13.36 -10.05 6.54
C TRP A 152 -12.27 -10.87 7.21
N TYR A 153 -11.09 -10.29 7.38
CA TYR A 153 -9.98 -10.97 8.05
C TYR A 153 -10.20 -11.11 9.55
N GLY A 154 -10.73 -10.09 10.21
CA GLY A 154 -11.02 -10.10 11.63
C GLY A 154 -9.80 -10.34 12.52
N LYS A 155 -10.05 -10.47 13.82
CA LYS A 155 -9.00 -10.85 14.78
C LYS A 155 -8.81 -12.38 14.77
N PRO A 156 -7.57 -12.89 14.89
CA PRO A 156 -6.32 -12.20 15.19
C PRO A 156 -5.47 -11.82 13.96
N VAL A 157 -6.02 -11.92 12.76
CA VAL A 157 -5.29 -11.65 11.50
C VAL A 157 -4.94 -10.17 11.38
N VAL A 158 -5.88 -9.28 11.78
CA VAL A 158 -5.69 -7.82 11.72
C VAL A 158 -5.01 -7.32 12.99
N GLN A 159 -3.88 -6.67 12.80
CA GLN A 159 -3.11 -5.97 13.82
C GLN A 159 -3.28 -4.46 13.61
N GLU A 160 -3.86 -3.75 14.57
CA GLU A 160 -4.04 -2.30 14.52
C GLU A 160 -2.81 -1.58 15.08
N VAL A 161 -2.28 -0.62 14.35
CA VAL A 161 -1.13 0.19 14.72
C VAL A 161 -1.48 1.67 14.57
N ASP A 162 -1.16 2.49 15.56
CA ASP A 162 -1.31 3.95 15.47
C ASP A 162 -0.33 4.51 14.42
N GLY A 163 -0.86 4.81 13.23
CA GLY A 163 -0.11 5.41 12.13
C GLY A 163 0.08 6.93 12.27
N ALA A 164 -0.49 7.56 13.30
CA ALA A 164 -0.31 9.00 13.57
C ALA A 164 1.00 9.31 14.30
N ALA A 165 1.58 8.32 14.97
CA ALA A 165 2.84 8.44 15.70
C ALA A 165 4.04 8.79 14.80
N ALA A 166 5.22 9.03 15.41
CA ALA A 166 6.46 9.25 14.67
C ALA A 166 6.86 7.99 13.87
N PRO A 167 7.49 8.14 12.68
CA PRO A 167 7.82 7.00 11.81
C PRO A 167 8.57 5.87 12.51
N GLU A 168 9.52 6.19 13.39
CA GLU A 168 10.31 5.20 14.13
C GLU A 168 9.46 4.42 15.17
N GLN A 169 8.46 5.09 15.74
CA GLN A 169 7.52 4.45 16.67
C GLN A 169 6.56 3.53 15.92
N VAL A 170 6.05 3.99 14.76
CA VAL A 170 5.22 3.17 13.87
C VAL A 170 5.98 1.93 13.41
N ALA A 171 7.24 2.07 12.97
CA ALA A 171 8.07 0.95 12.55
C ALA A 171 8.22 -0.09 13.65
N ARG A 172 8.56 0.32 14.88
CA ARG A 172 8.67 -0.60 16.03
C ARG A 172 7.34 -1.27 16.37
N ALA A 173 6.23 -0.53 16.29
CA ALA A 173 4.91 -1.09 16.55
C ALA A 173 4.52 -2.14 15.51
N ILE A 174 4.86 -1.92 14.23
CA ILE A 174 4.67 -2.91 13.15
C ILE A 174 5.51 -4.16 13.43
N GLU A 175 6.80 -4.01 13.74
CA GLU A 175 7.68 -5.14 14.06
C GLU A 175 7.12 -5.98 15.21
N GLN A 176 6.68 -5.34 16.29
CA GLN A 176 6.08 -6.02 17.44
C GLN A 176 4.77 -6.73 17.07
N ALA A 177 3.89 -6.07 16.32
CA ALA A 177 2.63 -6.63 15.89
C ALA A 177 2.83 -7.87 15.00
N VAL A 178 3.77 -7.79 14.06
CA VAL A 178 4.12 -8.92 13.18
C VAL A 178 4.72 -10.07 13.97
N ALA A 179 5.65 -9.81 14.89
CA ALA A 179 6.26 -10.87 15.72
C ALA A 179 5.22 -11.58 16.59
N GLN A 180 4.31 -10.84 17.22
CA GLN A 180 3.23 -11.41 18.02
C GLN A 180 2.27 -12.26 17.18
N ALA A 181 1.86 -11.76 16.02
CA ALA A 181 0.95 -12.49 15.13
C ALA A 181 1.61 -13.76 14.57
N ALA A 182 2.89 -13.73 14.22
CA ALA A 182 3.64 -14.89 13.76
C ALA A 182 3.70 -16.00 14.82
N THR A 183 4.00 -15.63 16.08
CA THR A 183 4.00 -16.58 17.20
C THR A 183 2.63 -17.25 17.39
N LEU A 184 1.55 -16.47 17.28
CA LEU A 184 0.18 -17.00 17.38
C LEU A 184 -0.18 -17.97 16.25
N GLN A 185 0.36 -17.76 15.05
CA GLN A 185 0.16 -18.67 13.91
C GLN A 185 0.92 -19.97 14.08
N GLU A 186 2.12 -19.96 14.66
CA GLU A 186 2.90 -21.17 14.95
C GLU A 186 2.22 -22.08 15.97
N VAL A 187 1.60 -21.50 17.00
CA VAL A 187 0.87 -22.27 18.06
C VAL A 187 -0.40 -22.94 17.51
N ARG A 188 -0.96 -22.46 16.40
CA ARG A 188 -2.19 -22.98 15.79
C ARG A 188 -1.97 -24.09 14.76
N ARG A 189 -0.73 -24.36 14.38
CA ARG A 189 -0.32 -25.46 13.49
C ARG A 189 -0.06 -26.73 14.26
#